data_6e5133306dcb0c7154cb2ce6ba3aca47
#
_entry.id   6e5133306dcb0c7154cb2ce6ba3aca47
#
_cell.length_a   1.000
_cell.length_b   1.000
_cell.length_c   1.000
_cell.angle_alpha   90.00
_cell.angle_beta   90.00
_cell.angle_gamma   90.00
#
_symmetry.space_group_name_H-M   'P 1'
#
loop_
_entity.id
_entity.type
_entity.pdbx_description
1 polymer ?
#
loop_
_entity_poly.entity_id
_entity_poly.type
_entity_poly.pdbx_seq_one_letter_code
_entity_poly.pdbx_strand_id
1 'polypeptide(L)'
;ISACLVGSEMCIRDRRNSMSIEQFRAALAHDGLSYEDARDQVRREMIISRVRQRRVAERIQVSEQEVKNFLASDLGKMQLSEELHLANILIPTPESANSEAIQSAARQAMEVYQQLKQGADFAQLAIARSGSDNALEGGDMGWRKAAQLPPPFDRELSAMAVGDITQPARTPGGFIILKLLDKRGGGNQVRDEVHVRHILIKPSEIRSEEETKRLAQKLYDRIEAGEDFAELAKSYSEDPGSALNGGDLNWIDPNALVPEFREVMAKTPQGQLSKPFKSPYGWHVLEVLGRRATDSTSQAREQQAMTVLRNRKYDEELQTWLRQIRDEAYVEIKLPGAEQAAQ
;
A
#
# COMPACT_ATOMS: atom_id res chain seq x y z
N ILE A 1 31.75 17.81 2.33
CA ILE A 1 30.69 16.86 2.73
C ILE A 1 29.34 17.25 2.10
N SER A 2 29.03 18.56 1.99
CA SER A 2 27.74 19.06 1.44
C SER A 2 27.57 18.86 -0.08
N ALA A 3 28.65 18.97 -0.84
CA ALA A 3 28.61 18.85 -2.31
C ALA A 3 28.40 17.42 -2.83
N CYS A 4 28.92 16.41 -2.10
CA CYS A 4 28.75 15.01 -2.47
C CYS A 4 27.31 14.49 -2.26
N LEU A 5 26.59 15.01 -1.26
CA LEU A 5 25.22 14.55 -0.96
C LEU A 5 24.18 15.06 -1.96
N VAL A 6 24.31 16.31 -2.39
CA VAL A 6 23.42 16.91 -3.42
C VAL A 6 23.64 16.22 -4.78
N GLY A 7 24.89 15.85 -5.10
CA GLY A 7 25.20 15.10 -6.33
C GLY A 7 24.62 13.68 -6.32
N SER A 8 24.66 12.98 -5.19
CA SER A 8 24.16 11.58 -5.11
C SER A 8 22.64 11.51 -5.17
N GLU A 9 21.90 12.44 -4.58
CA GLU A 9 20.44 12.43 -4.59
C GLU A 9 19.86 12.97 -5.92
N MET A 10 20.56 13.90 -6.57
CA MET A 10 20.24 14.27 -7.93
C MET A 10 20.44 13.07 -8.88
N CYS A 11 21.47 12.27 -8.69
CA CYS A 11 21.65 11.01 -9.42
C CYS A 11 20.55 9.96 -9.13
N ILE A 12 19.98 9.94 -7.92
CA ILE A 12 18.85 9.07 -7.58
C ILE A 12 17.56 9.54 -8.26
N ARG A 13 17.33 10.85 -8.33
CA ARG A 13 16.18 11.45 -9.02
C ARG A 13 16.27 11.27 -10.54
N ASP A 14 17.47 11.41 -11.12
CA ASP A 14 17.75 11.17 -12.54
C ASP A 14 17.53 9.70 -12.93
N ARG A 15 17.92 8.75 -12.06
CA ARG A 15 17.64 7.32 -12.27
C ARG A 15 16.16 6.98 -12.20
N ARG A 16 15.37 7.67 -11.36
CA ARG A 16 13.92 7.50 -11.32
C ARG A 16 13.20 7.99 -12.56
N ASN A 17 13.72 9.05 -13.19
CA ASN A 17 13.10 9.66 -14.38
C ASN A 17 13.75 9.20 -15.69
N SER A 18 14.76 8.31 -15.63
CA SER A 18 15.50 7.82 -16.81
C SER A 18 16.08 8.92 -17.71
N MET A 19 16.41 10.09 -17.13
CA MET A 19 16.96 11.26 -17.85
C MET A 19 18.42 11.49 -17.47
N SER A 20 19.25 11.88 -18.44
CA SER A 20 20.61 12.37 -18.14
C SER A 20 20.57 13.78 -17.56
N ILE A 21 21.67 14.22 -16.90
CA ILE A 21 21.79 15.58 -16.35
C ILE A 21 21.65 16.64 -17.46
N GLU A 22 22.19 16.35 -18.66
CA GLU A 22 22.08 17.26 -19.80
C GLU A 22 20.63 17.36 -20.29
N GLN A 23 19.92 16.24 -20.39
CA GLN A 23 18.50 16.22 -20.75
C GLN A 23 17.65 16.97 -19.73
N PHE A 24 17.94 16.82 -18.45
CA PHE A 24 17.26 17.54 -17.37
C PHE A 24 17.52 19.04 -17.43
N ARG A 25 18.76 19.48 -17.68
CA ARG A 25 19.10 20.89 -17.89
C ARG A 25 18.37 21.49 -19.10
N ALA A 26 18.32 20.75 -20.20
CA ALA A 26 17.62 21.18 -21.41
C ALA A 26 16.09 21.31 -21.16
N ALA A 27 15.48 20.38 -20.42
CA ALA A 27 14.06 20.44 -20.05
C ALA A 27 13.77 21.68 -19.18
N LEU A 28 14.58 21.95 -18.14
CA LEU A 28 14.44 23.13 -17.29
C LEU A 28 14.57 24.42 -18.10
N ALA A 29 15.58 24.51 -19.01
CA ALA A 29 15.79 25.67 -19.86
C ALA A 29 14.62 25.91 -20.83
N HIS A 30 13.98 24.83 -21.33
CA HIS A 30 12.78 24.90 -22.14
C HIS A 30 11.59 25.53 -21.37
N ASP A 31 11.48 25.18 -20.06
CA ASP A 31 10.44 25.72 -19.18
C ASP A 31 10.79 27.08 -18.57
N GLY A 32 11.89 27.69 -19.01
CA GLY A 32 12.38 29.00 -18.54
C GLY A 32 12.97 28.96 -17.12
N LEU A 33 13.34 27.80 -16.60
CA LEU A 33 13.90 27.61 -15.27
C LEU A 33 15.42 27.44 -15.30
N SER A 34 16.11 28.07 -14.34
CA SER A 34 17.56 27.89 -14.15
C SER A 34 17.85 26.57 -13.44
N TYR A 35 18.83 25.82 -13.94
CA TYR A 35 19.31 24.62 -13.24
C TYR A 35 19.88 24.93 -11.84
N GLU A 36 20.53 26.10 -11.69
CA GLU A 36 21.08 26.53 -10.41
C GLU A 36 19.98 26.81 -9.40
N ASP A 37 18.93 27.52 -9.81
CA ASP A 37 17.77 27.80 -8.95
C ASP A 37 17.04 26.51 -8.55
N ALA A 38 16.83 25.61 -9.50
CA ALA A 38 16.22 24.29 -9.21
C ALA A 38 17.07 23.46 -8.24
N ARG A 39 18.40 23.48 -8.41
CA ARG A 39 19.33 22.80 -7.48
C ARG A 39 19.29 23.41 -6.10
N ASP A 40 19.27 24.73 -5.99
CA ASP A 40 19.24 25.42 -4.70
C ASP A 40 17.88 25.28 -4.01
N GLN A 41 16.80 25.17 -4.77
CA GLN A 41 15.49 24.83 -4.22
C GLN A 41 15.49 23.40 -3.64
N VAL A 42 15.96 22.41 -4.40
CA VAL A 42 16.08 21.03 -3.92
C VAL A 42 16.96 20.97 -2.67
N ARG A 43 18.08 21.68 -2.65
CA ARG A 43 18.97 21.75 -1.48
C ARG A 43 18.24 22.31 -0.25
N ARG A 44 17.46 23.38 -0.40
CA ARG A 44 16.65 23.94 0.70
C ARG A 44 15.61 22.95 1.19
N GLU A 45 14.88 22.31 0.28
CA GLU A 45 13.89 21.27 0.63
C GLU A 45 14.51 20.12 1.42
N MET A 46 15.69 19.65 1.01
CA MET A 46 16.43 18.59 1.70
C MET A 46 16.88 19.00 3.09
N ILE A 47 17.40 20.23 3.25
CA ILE A 47 17.79 20.75 4.55
C ILE A 47 16.56 20.83 5.45
N ILE A 48 15.47 21.39 4.99
CA ILE A 48 14.21 21.49 5.73
C ILE A 48 13.70 20.08 6.12
N SER A 49 13.72 19.14 5.18
CA SER A 49 13.31 17.76 5.43
C SER A 49 14.17 17.09 6.53
N ARG A 50 15.50 17.25 6.47
CA ARG A 50 16.41 16.71 7.50
C ARG A 50 16.20 17.36 8.88
N VAL A 51 15.98 18.67 8.90
CA VAL A 51 15.71 19.37 10.16
C VAL A 51 14.40 18.89 10.76
N ARG A 52 13.32 18.78 9.94
CA ARG A 52 12.03 18.21 10.39
C ARG A 52 12.19 16.78 10.89
N GLN A 53 12.96 15.95 10.17
CA GLN A 53 13.22 14.57 10.59
C GLN A 53 13.83 14.54 11.99
N ARG A 54 14.91 15.30 12.23
CA ARG A 54 15.62 15.31 13.53
C ARG A 54 14.84 15.99 14.64
N ARG A 55 14.15 17.09 14.37
CA ARG A 55 13.51 17.92 15.38
C ARG A 55 12.09 17.46 15.73
N VAL A 56 11.43 16.80 14.79
CA VAL A 56 10.05 16.35 14.94
C VAL A 56 9.96 14.83 14.88
N ALA A 57 10.27 14.20 13.75
CA ALA A 57 9.98 12.79 13.52
C ALA A 57 10.72 11.83 14.47
N GLU A 58 11.99 12.12 14.83
CA GLU A 58 12.78 11.29 15.76
C GLU A 58 12.30 11.35 17.20
N ARG A 59 11.50 12.35 17.56
CA ARG A 59 10.94 12.52 18.93
C ARG A 59 9.62 11.80 19.11
N ILE A 60 8.98 11.39 17.99
CA ILE A 60 7.67 10.78 18.04
C ILE A 60 7.79 9.31 18.43
N GLN A 61 7.17 8.97 19.53
CA GLN A 61 7.00 7.59 19.97
C GLN A 61 5.51 7.29 20.08
N VAL A 62 5.12 6.13 19.54
CA VAL A 62 3.77 5.57 19.68
C VAL A 62 3.88 4.32 20.51
N SER A 63 3.27 4.32 21.68
CA SER A 63 3.28 3.16 22.58
C SER A 63 2.24 2.12 22.15
N GLU A 64 2.47 0.86 22.53
CA GLU A 64 1.49 -0.22 22.33
C GLU A 64 0.13 0.08 22.97
N GLN A 65 0.14 0.75 24.12
CA GLN A 65 -1.11 1.10 24.79
C GLN A 65 -1.92 2.13 24.00
N GLU A 66 -1.27 3.10 23.37
CA GLU A 66 -1.94 4.08 22.50
C GLU A 66 -2.54 3.37 21.28
N VAL A 67 -1.83 2.40 20.68
CA VAL A 67 -2.35 1.60 19.58
C VAL A 67 -3.58 0.82 20.02
N LYS A 68 -3.53 0.12 21.14
CA LYS A 68 -4.68 -0.62 21.70
C LYS A 68 -5.89 0.29 21.97
N ASN A 69 -5.66 1.43 22.60
CA ASN A 69 -6.71 2.40 22.89
C ASN A 69 -7.34 2.97 21.60
N PHE A 70 -6.50 3.27 20.61
CA PHE A 70 -6.96 3.76 19.31
C PHE A 70 -7.81 2.72 18.59
N LEU A 71 -7.35 1.46 18.54
CA LEU A 71 -8.10 0.35 17.93
C LEU A 71 -9.47 0.11 18.61
N ALA A 72 -9.56 0.33 19.91
CA ALA A 72 -10.79 0.19 20.67
C ALA A 72 -11.76 1.38 20.47
N SER A 73 -11.25 2.55 20.11
CA SER A 73 -12.04 3.77 19.95
C SER A 73 -12.92 3.76 18.69
N ASP A 74 -14.02 4.50 18.72
CA ASP A 74 -14.90 4.65 17.55
C ASP A 74 -14.18 5.37 16.40
N LEU A 75 -13.30 6.33 16.73
CA LEU A 75 -12.47 7.01 15.74
C LEU A 75 -11.53 6.02 15.05
N GLY A 76 -10.87 5.15 15.80
CA GLY A 76 -9.99 4.11 15.25
C GLY A 76 -10.74 3.13 14.37
N LYS A 77 -11.88 2.63 14.83
CA LYS A 77 -12.76 1.74 14.05
C LYS A 77 -13.19 2.40 12.74
N MET A 78 -13.57 3.68 12.78
CA MET A 78 -13.94 4.44 11.60
C MET A 78 -12.77 4.67 10.65
N GLN A 79 -11.61 5.09 11.16
CA GLN A 79 -10.44 5.39 10.33
C GLN A 79 -9.82 4.15 9.69
N LEU A 80 -9.88 3.00 10.38
CA LEU A 80 -9.34 1.72 9.92
C LEU A 80 -10.38 0.83 9.24
N SER A 81 -11.63 1.30 9.10
CA SER A 81 -12.62 0.57 8.32
C SER A 81 -12.21 0.52 6.86
N GLU A 82 -12.61 -0.54 6.19
CA GLU A 82 -12.41 -0.64 4.74
C GLU A 82 -13.07 0.53 3.99
N GLU A 83 -12.49 0.86 2.86
CA GLU A 83 -13.03 1.83 1.93
C GLU A 83 -13.65 1.08 0.76
N LEU A 84 -14.88 1.43 0.46
CA LEU A 84 -15.69 0.83 -0.58
C LEU A 84 -15.91 1.87 -1.68
N HIS A 85 -15.60 1.51 -2.91
CA HIS A 85 -15.96 2.29 -4.09
C HIS A 85 -17.36 1.84 -4.52
N LEU A 86 -18.31 2.74 -4.43
CA LEU A 86 -19.72 2.42 -4.59
C LEU A 86 -20.34 3.18 -5.75
N ALA A 87 -21.32 2.55 -6.38
CA ALA A 87 -22.27 3.25 -7.23
C ALA A 87 -23.69 2.99 -6.72
N ASN A 88 -24.61 3.95 -6.97
CA ASN A 88 -26.00 3.85 -6.55
C ASN A 88 -27.00 4.07 -7.68
N ILE A 89 -28.16 3.44 -7.54
CA ILE A 89 -29.38 3.79 -8.26
C ILE A 89 -30.43 4.11 -7.21
N LEU A 90 -30.95 5.34 -7.21
CA LEU A 90 -32.02 5.76 -6.32
C LEU A 90 -33.32 5.89 -7.10
N ILE A 91 -34.34 5.15 -6.71
CA ILE A 91 -35.71 5.33 -7.19
C ILE A 91 -36.41 6.23 -6.16
N PRO A 92 -36.61 7.51 -6.47
CA PRO A 92 -37.07 8.50 -5.48
C PRO A 92 -38.51 8.26 -5.06
N THR A 93 -38.81 8.57 -3.81
CA THR A 93 -40.18 8.68 -3.31
C THR A 93 -40.36 10.05 -2.64
N PRO A 94 -41.41 10.82 -2.94
CA PRO A 94 -41.67 12.06 -2.24
C PRO A 94 -41.81 11.84 -0.72
N GLU A 95 -41.44 12.83 0.09
CA GLU A 95 -41.55 12.72 1.56
C GLU A 95 -42.99 12.49 2.01
N SER A 96 -43.99 13.05 1.27
CA SER A 96 -45.42 12.90 1.50
C SER A 96 -46.05 11.76 0.71
N ALA A 97 -45.26 10.78 0.25
CA ALA A 97 -45.78 9.68 -0.56
C ALA A 97 -46.80 8.83 0.20
N ASN A 98 -47.94 8.57 -0.43
CA ASN A 98 -48.90 7.61 0.07
C ASN A 98 -48.43 6.16 -0.15
N SER A 99 -49.13 5.20 0.43
CA SER A 99 -48.78 3.78 0.34
C SER A 99 -48.68 3.26 -1.10
N GLU A 100 -49.49 3.81 -2.01
CA GLU A 100 -49.50 3.41 -3.41
C GLU A 100 -48.24 3.89 -4.15
N ALA A 101 -47.79 5.13 -3.91
CA ALA A 101 -46.57 5.69 -4.46
C ALA A 101 -45.32 4.92 -3.98
N ILE A 102 -45.29 4.57 -2.69
CA ILE A 102 -44.20 3.75 -2.11
C ILE A 102 -44.16 2.35 -2.76
N GLN A 103 -45.34 1.72 -2.93
CA GLN A 103 -45.38 0.41 -3.59
C GLN A 103 -45.00 0.48 -5.08
N SER A 104 -45.35 1.57 -5.76
CA SER A 104 -44.94 1.80 -7.14
C SER A 104 -43.41 1.93 -7.25
N ALA A 105 -42.80 2.76 -6.40
CA ALA A 105 -41.34 2.92 -6.36
C ALA A 105 -40.62 1.60 -5.99
N ALA A 106 -41.16 0.81 -5.06
CA ALA A 106 -40.63 -0.51 -4.73
C ALA A 106 -40.67 -1.47 -5.93
N ARG A 107 -41.77 -1.47 -6.70
CA ARG A 107 -41.85 -2.30 -7.93
C ARG A 107 -40.82 -1.85 -8.97
N GLN A 108 -40.69 -0.54 -9.18
CA GLN A 108 -39.67 -0.01 -10.13
C GLN A 108 -38.24 -0.36 -9.69
N ALA A 109 -37.92 -0.25 -8.40
CA ALA A 109 -36.61 -0.63 -7.88
C ALA A 109 -36.35 -2.13 -8.07
N MET A 110 -37.37 -2.97 -7.84
CA MET A 110 -37.25 -4.41 -8.06
C MET A 110 -37.09 -4.76 -9.54
N GLU A 111 -37.77 -4.04 -10.45
CA GLU A 111 -37.59 -4.19 -11.90
C GLU A 111 -36.15 -3.86 -12.33
N VAL A 112 -35.61 -2.74 -11.84
CA VAL A 112 -34.21 -2.36 -12.11
C VAL A 112 -33.26 -3.42 -11.56
N TYR A 113 -33.48 -3.91 -10.35
CA TYR A 113 -32.67 -4.98 -9.76
C TYR A 113 -32.69 -6.27 -10.61
N GLN A 114 -33.86 -6.67 -11.12
CA GLN A 114 -33.97 -7.83 -11.99
C GLN A 114 -33.23 -7.65 -13.33
N GLN A 115 -33.29 -6.46 -13.92
CA GLN A 115 -32.53 -6.13 -15.12
C GLN A 115 -31.01 -6.24 -14.87
N LEU A 116 -30.53 -5.72 -13.74
CA LEU A 116 -29.14 -5.82 -13.33
C LEU A 116 -28.70 -7.29 -13.12
N LYS A 117 -29.56 -8.11 -12.51
CA LYS A 117 -29.30 -9.55 -12.34
C LYS A 117 -29.26 -10.31 -13.65
N GLN A 118 -29.93 -9.81 -14.71
CA GLN A 118 -29.89 -10.35 -16.07
C GLN A 118 -28.69 -9.84 -16.88
N GLY A 119 -27.82 -9.02 -16.27
CA GLY A 119 -26.59 -8.53 -16.89
C GLY A 119 -26.70 -7.15 -17.55
N ALA A 120 -27.76 -6.39 -17.28
CA ALA A 120 -27.85 -5.02 -17.76
C ALA A 120 -26.73 -4.14 -17.14
N ASP A 121 -26.25 -3.16 -17.90
CA ASP A 121 -25.20 -2.26 -17.45
C ASP A 121 -25.72 -1.32 -16.35
N PHE A 122 -25.01 -1.30 -15.22
CA PHE A 122 -25.40 -0.52 -14.04
C PHE A 122 -25.39 0.99 -14.33
N ALA A 123 -24.33 1.48 -14.99
CA ALA A 123 -24.20 2.91 -15.27
C ALA A 123 -25.29 3.42 -16.23
N GLN A 124 -25.63 2.62 -17.24
CA GLN A 124 -26.71 2.96 -18.16
C GLN A 124 -28.07 3.01 -17.46
N LEU A 125 -28.34 2.07 -16.55
CA LEU A 125 -29.57 2.09 -15.76
C LEU A 125 -29.57 3.24 -14.73
N ALA A 126 -28.43 3.59 -14.16
CA ALA A 126 -28.31 4.76 -13.29
C ALA A 126 -28.66 6.05 -14.06
N ILE A 127 -28.09 6.26 -15.25
CA ILE A 127 -28.39 7.42 -16.10
C ILE A 127 -29.89 7.47 -16.47
N ALA A 128 -30.49 6.32 -16.78
CA ALA A 128 -31.84 6.24 -17.28
C ALA A 128 -32.94 6.33 -16.20
N ARG A 129 -32.65 5.88 -14.96
CA ARG A 129 -33.68 5.61 -13.95
C ARG A 129 -33.39 6.19 -12.57
N SER A 130 -32.14 6.60 -12.26
CA SER A 130 -31.77 7.08 -10.95
C SER A 130 -32.18 8.56 -10.76
N GLY A 131 -32.76 8.86 -9.61
CA GLY A 131 -32.99 10.23 -9.15
C GLY A 131 -31.90 10.76 -8.21
N SER A 132 -30.71 10.13 -8.18
CA SER A 132 -29.57 10.63 -7.40
C SER A 132 -28.80 11.72 -8.16
N ASP A 133 -28.11 12.59 -7.43
CA ASP A 133 -27.32 13.70 -8.01
C ASP A 133 -26.21 13.22 -8.93
N ASN A 134 -25.68 12.02 -8.67
CA ASN A 134 -24.61 11.36 -9.46
C ASN A 134 -25.15 10.41 -10.55
N ALA A 135 -26.43 10.48 -10.88
CA ALA A 135 -27.06 9.62 -11.89
C ALA A 135 -26.36 9.72 -13.27
N LEU A 136 -26.02 10.96 -13.71
CA LEU A 136 -25.36 11.21 -14.98
C LEU A 136 -23.92 10.70 -15.04
N GLU A 137 -23.30 10.47 -13.89
CA GLU A 137 -21.98 9.87 -13.74
C GLU A 137 -22.05 8.33 -13.59
N GLY A 138 -23.18 7.73 -14.00
CA GLY A 138 -23.42 6.30 -13.86
C GLY A 138 -23.70 5.85 -12.42
N GLY A 139 -24.04 6.78 -11.55
CA GLY A 139 -24.31 6.55 -10.13
C GLY A 139 -23.06 6.47 -9.26
N ASP A 140 -21.87 6.81 -9.77
CA ASP A 140 -20.61 6.72 -9.00
C ASP A 140 -20.65 7.64 -7.77
N MET A 141 -20.44 7.05 -6.58
CA MET A 141 -20.38 7.74 -5.28
C MET A 141 -18.94 7.98 -4.81
N GLY A 142 -17.96 7.47 -5.53
CA GLY A 142 -16.56 7.44 -5.10
C GLY A 142 -16.31 6.52 -3.90
N TRP A 143 -15.16 6.70 -3.27
CA TRP A 143 -14.74 5.94 -2.10
C TRP A 143 -15.43 6.39 -0.82
N ARG A 144 -16.00 5.44 -0.08
CA ARG A 144 -16.69 5.65 1.20
C ARG A 144 -16.13 4.68 2.25
N LYS A 145 -15.94 5.17 3.48
CA LYS A 145 -15.63 4.31 4.63
C LYS A 145 -16.84 3.43 4.96
N ALA A 146 -16.65 2.12 5.08
CA ALA A 146 -17.74 1.20 5.45
C ALA A 146 -18.41 1.62 6.77
N ALA A 147 -17.64 2.04 7.77
CA ALA A 147 -18.15 2.52 9.06
C ALA A 147 -18.95 3.82 9.00
N GLN A 148 -18.97 4.54 7.86
CA GLN A 148 -19.78 5.75 7.65
C GLN A 148 -21.11 5.45 6.97
N LEU A 149 -21.29 4.23 6.49
CA LEU A 149 -22.54 3.82 5.84
C LEU A 149 -23.59 3.52 6.89
N PRO A 150 -24.85 3.93 6.67
CA PRO A 150 -25.91 3.60 7.60
C PRO A 150 -26.20 2.09 7.60
N PRO A 151 -26.60 1.52 8.75
CA PRO A 151 -27.07 0.14 8.79
C PRO A 151 -28.30 -0.07 7.87
N PRO A 152 -28.40 -1.22 7.18
CA PRO A 152 -27.55 -2.41 7.26
C PRO A 152 -26.38 -2.44 6.27
N PHE A 153 -26.16 -1.38 5.47
CA PHE A 153 -25.23 -1.34 4.34
C PHE A 153 -23.78 -1.53 4.76
N ASP A 154 -23.38 -1.08 5.95
CA ASP A 154 -22.05 -1.25 6.52
C ASP A 154 -21.59 -2.72 6.52
N ARG A 155 -22.48 -3.62 6.94
CA ARG A 155 -22.21 -5.06 7.02
C ARG A 155 -22.43 -5.79 5.70
N GLU A 156 -23.53 -5.43 5.00
CA GLU A 156 -23.90 -6.09 3.76
C GLU A 156 -22.81 -5.90 2.70
N LEU A 157 -22.38 -4.64 2.46
CA LEU A 157 -21.38 -4.32 1.46
C LEU A 157 -19.98 -4.87 1.80
N SER A 158 -19.61 -4.91 3.08
CA SER A 158 -18.32 -5.50 3.51
C SER A 158 -18.25 -7.00 3.22
N ALA A 159 -19.38 -7.70 3.24
CA ALA A 159 -19.46 -9.13 2.95
C ALA A 159 -19.55 -9.46 1.44
N MET A 160 -19.85 -8.47 0.61
CA MET A 160 -20.03 -8.65 -0.84
C MET A 160 -18.72 -8.78 -1.59
N ALA A 161 -18.74 -9.45 -2.73
CA ALA A 161 -17.65 -9.46 -3.70
C ALA A 161 -17.70 -8.20 -4.59
N VAL A 162 -16.54 -7.80 -5.12
CA VAL A 162 -16.47 -6.72 -6.12
C VAL A 162 -17.29 -7.11 -7.35
N GLY A 163 -18.14 -6.20 -7.79
CA GLY A 163 -19.11 -6.39 -8.87
C GLY A 163 -20.52 -6.75 -8.41
N ASP A 164 -20.71 -7.17 -7.16
CA ASP A 164 -22.03 -7.49 -6.63
C ASP A 164 -22.92 -6.26 -6.44
N ILE A 165 -24.24 -6.50 -6.41
CA ILE A 165 -25.28 -5.50 -6.18
C ILE A 165 -26.14 -5.86 -4.96
N THR A 166 -26.55 -4.86 -4.17
CA THR A 166 -27.52 -5.07 -3.08
C THR A 166 -28.92 -5.27 -3.61
N GLN A 167 -29.79 -5.86 -2.79
CA GLN A 167 -31.21 -5.76 -3.04
C GLN A 167 -31.69 -4.31 -2.84
N PRO A 168 -32.83 -3.92 -3.45
CA PRO A 168 -33.43 -2.61 -3.20
C PRO A 168 -33.74 -2.41 -1.73
N ALA A 169 -33.12 -1.42 -1.12
CA ALA A 169 -33.35 -1.08 0.29
C ALA A 169 -34.08 0.27 0.40
N ARG A 170 -35.03 0.35 1.33
CA ARG A 170 -35.79 1.59 1.57
C ARG A 170 -34.95 2.57 2.37
N THR A 171 -34.88 3.79 1.89
CA THR A 171 -34.26 4.95 2.56
C THR A 171 -35.29 6.11 2.65
N PRO A 172 -35.00 7.17 3.42
CA PRO A 172 -35.87 8.36 3.44
C PRO A 172 -36.11 8.98 2.06
N GLY A 173 -35.14 8.94 1.16
CA GLY A 173 -35.24 9.49 -0.19
C GLY A 173 -35.89 8.56 -1.23
N GLY A 174 -36.17 7.30 -0.88
CA GLY A 174 -36.73 6.31 -1.81
C GLY A 174 -36.08 4.91 -1.65
N PHE A 175 -36.03 4.17 -2.73
CA PHE A 175 -35.39 2.86 -2.77
C PHE A 175 -34.03 2.96 -3.43
N ILE A 176 -32.99 2.47 -2.75
CA ILE A 176 -31.62 2.50 -3.24
C ILE A 176 -31.12 1.09 -3.56
N ILE A 177 -30.39 0.94 -4.67
CA ILE A 177 -29.63 -0.22 -5.04
C ILE A 177 -28.17 0.23 -5.09
N LEU A 178 -27.28 -0.47 -4.38
CA LEU A 178 -25.84 -0.20 -4.37
C LEU A 178 -25.09 -1.26 -5.15
N LYS A 179 -24.05 -0.86 -5.87
CA LYS A 179 -23.08 -1.74 -6.50
C LYS A 179 -21.72 -1.52 -5.87
N LEU A 180 -21.04 -2.59 -5.49
CA LEU A 180 -19.66 -2.56 -5.05
C LEU A 180 -18.74 -2.59 -6.28
N LEU A 181 -18.11 -1.45 -6.58
CA LEU A 181 -17.20 -1.31 -7.73
C LEU A 181 -15.80 -1.81 -7.38
N ASP A 182 -15.33 -1.50 -6.17
CA ASP A 182 -14.01 -1.91 -5.68
C ASP A 182 -13.99 -1.81 -4.14
N LYS A 183 -13.01 -2.45 -3.48
CA LYS A 183 -12.79 -2.34 -2.05
C LYS A 183 -11.30 -2.34 -1.69
N ARG A 184 -10.91 -1.55 -0.69
CA ARG A 184 -9.54 -1.46 -0.22
C ARG A 184 -9.46 -1.26 1.28
N GLY A 185 -8.36 -1.70 1.88
CA GLY A 185 -8.16 -1.65 3.33
C GLY A 185 -9.12 -2.59 4.10
N GLY A 186 -9.05 -2.56 5.41
CA GLY A 186 -10.05 -3.13 6.35
C GLY A 186 -10.29 -4.65 6.35
N GLY A 187 -10.16 -5.31 5.23
CA GLY A 187 -10.51 -6.73 5.07
C GLY A 187 -9.60 -7.71 5.83
N ASN A 188 -10.00 -8.97 5.87
CA ASN A 188 -9.15 -10.05 6.39
C ASN A 188 -7.85 -10.09 5.56
N GLN A 189 -6.75 -9.77 6.21
CA GLN A 189 -5.41 -9.82 5.63
C GLN A 189 -4.87 -11.25 5.78
N VAL A 190 -5.11 -12.07 4.77
CA VAL A 190 -4.48 -13.40 4.69
C VAL A 190 -3.13 -13.21 3.99
N ARG A 191 -2.06 -13.62 4.65
CA ARG A 191 -0.72 -13.71 4.05
C ARG A 191 -0.40 -15.15 3.75
N ASP A 192 0.00 -15.38 2.51
CA ASP A 192 0.64 -16.64 2.17
C ASP A 192 2.08 -16.61 2.67
N GLU A 193 2.42 -17.55 3.55
CA GLU A 193 3.77 -17.73 4.04
C GLU A 193 4.31 -19.09 3.57
N VAL A 194 5.60 -19.10 3.25
CA VAL A 194 6.31 -20.30 2.83
C VAL A 194 7.45 -20.57 3.80
N HIS A 195 7.52 -21.78 4.33
CA HIS A 195 8.67 -22.27 5.06
C HIS A 195 9.67 -22.86 4.06
N VAL A 196 10.83 -22.26 3.97
CA VAL A 196 11.84 -22.61 2.98
C VAL A 196 13.22 -22.62 3.62
N ARG A 197 14.08 -23.54 3.19
CA ARG A 197 15.52 -23.53 3.48
C ARG A 197 16.31 -23.44 2.19
N HIS A 198 17.48 -22.82 2.24
CA HIS A 198 18.31 -22.65 1.05
C HIS A 198 19.81 -22.73 1.34
N ILE A 199 20.57 -22.99 0.29
CA ILE A 199 22.02 -22.87 0.25
C ILE A 199 22.36 -21.81 -0.78
N LEU A 200 23.13 -20.80 -0.38
CA LEU A 200 23.64 -19.75 -1.26
C LEU A 200 25.13 -19.92 -1.48
N ILE A 201 25.55 -19.94 -2.73
CA ILE A 201 26.96 -19.95 -3.15
C ILE A 201 27.23 -18.69 -3.97
N LYS A 202 28.20 -17.89 -3.54
CA LYS A 202 28.55 -16.62 -4.19
C LYS A 202 29.77 -16.80 -5.11
N PRO A 203 29.77 -16.18 -6.30
CA PRO A 203 31.00 -16.01 -7.05
C PRO A 203 31.97 -15.10 -6.27
N SER A 204 33.27 -15.32 -6.41
CA SER A 204 34.30 -14.53 -5.73
C SER A 204 35.52 -14.36 -6.64
N GLU A 205 36.55 -13.65 -6.19
CA GLU A 205 37.82 -13.49 -6.94
C GLU A 205 38.52 -14.82 -7.21
N ILE A 206 38.32 -15.82 -6.34
CA ILE A 206 38.95 -17.15 -6.43
C ILE A 206 37.96 -18.22 -6.94
N ARG A 207 36.70 -17.88 -7.17
CA ARG A 207 35.70 -18.83 -7.66
C ARG A 207 34.83 -18.13 -8.72
N SER A 208 35.04 -18.57 -9.96
CA SER A 208 34.29 -18.06 -11.11
C SER A 208 32.78 -18.39 -11.01
N GLU A 209 31.99 -17.74 -11.82
CA GLU A 209 30.55 -18.02 -11.88
C GLU A 209 30.26 -19.46 -12.32
N GLU A 210 31.03 -19.98 -13.26
CA GLU A 210 30.90 -21.35 -13.73
C GLU A 210 31.22 -22.38 -12.65
N GLU A 211 32.26 -22.13 -11.84
CA GLU A 211 32.61 -22.97 -10.70
C GLU A 211 31.55 -22.89 -9.60
N THR A 212 30.99 -21.70 -9.37
CA THR A 212 29.88 -21.49 -8.41
C THR A 212 28.66 -22.31 -8.82
N LYS A 213 28.28 -22.24 -10.11
CA LYS A 213 27.20 -23.06 -10.66
C LYS A 213 27.44 -24.56 -10.51
N ARG A 214 28.66 -25.00 -10.83
CA ARG A 214 29.05 -26.42 -10.68
C ARG A 214 28.99 -26.88 -9.22
N LEU A 215 29.41 -26.03 -8.28
CA LEU A 215 29.31 -26.33 -6.86
C LEU A 215 27.85 -26.43 -6.40
N ALA A 216 26.99 -25.47 -6.80
CA ALA A 216 25.57 -25.53 -6.50
C ALA A 216 24.92 -26.81 -7.07
N GLN A 217 25.28 -27.22 -8.30
CA GLN A 217 24.80 -28.48 -8.88
C GLN A 217 25.29 -29.70 -8.10
N LYS A 218 26.56 -29.72 -7.70
CA LYS A 218 27.11 -30.81 -6.89
C LYS A 218 26.38 -30.92 -5.53
N LEU A 219 26.04 -29.81 -4.90
CA LEU A 219 25.29 -29.82 -3.64
C LEU A 219 23.88 -30.34 -3.85
N TYR A 220 23.21 -29.90 -4.92
CA TYR A 220 21.89 -30.41 -5.31
C TYR A 220 21.93 -31.93 -5.47
N ASP A 221 22.91 -32.48 -6.24
CA ASP A 221 23.06 -33.92 -6.49
C ASP A 221 23.32 -34.72 -5.20
N ARG A 222 24.09 -34.14 -4.24
CA ARG A 222 24.37 -34.76 -2.93
C ARG A 222 23.11 -34.82 -2.07
N ILE A 223 22.28 -33.74 -2.08
CA ILE A 223 21.03 -33.72 -1.34
C ILE A 223 20.02 -34.73 -1.94
N GLU A 224 19.93 -34.79 -3.27
CA GLU A 224 19.13 -35.82 -3.94
C GLU A 224 19.58 -37.26 -3.63
N ALA A 225 20.88 -37.44 -3.41
CA ALA A 225 21.44 -38.71 -3.00
C ALA A 225 21.20 -39.06 -1.50
N GLY A 226 20.55 -38.16 -0.74
CA GLY A 226 20.15 -38.36 0.64
C GLY A 226 21.09 -37.77 1.70
N GLU A 227 22.04 -36.93 1.32
CA GLU A 227 22.84 -36.20 2.30
C GLU A 227 21.98 -35.12 3.01
N ASP A 228 22.30 -34.86 4.26
CA ASP A 228 21.53 -33.90 5.07
C ASP A 228 21.70 -32.47 4.56
N PHE A 229 20.56 -31.85 4.21
CA PHE A 229 20.52 -30.47 3.69
C PHE A 229 21.11 -29.47 4.69
N ALA A 230 20.78 -29.61 5.98
CA ALA A 230 21.18 -28.65 7.00
C ALA A 230 22.70 -28.70 7.25
N GLU A 231 23.29 -29.88 7.24
CA GLU A 231 24.76 -30.03 7.38
C GLU A 231 25.49 -29.48 6.17
N LEU A 232 24.94 -29.66 4.97
CA LEU A 232 25.50 -29.07 3.75
C LEU A 232 25.35 -27.54 3.74
N ALA A 233 24.23 -27.02 4.20
CA ALA A 233 24.02 -25.58 4.35
C ALA A 233 25.00 -24.95 5.33
N LYS A 234 25.20 -25.57 6.51
CA LYS A 234 26.19 -25.11 7.49
C LYS A 234 27.61 -25.08 6.94
N SER A 235 27.94 -26.08 6.09
CA SER A 235 29.30 -26.25 5.58
C SER A 235 29.61 -25.40 4.35
N TYR A 236 28.59 -25.11 3.52
CA TYR A 236 28.80 -24.53 2.20
C TYR A 236 28.03 -23.23 1.95
N SER A 237 26.93 -22.98 2.68
CA SER A 237 26.15 -21.78 2.42
C SER A 237 26.88 -20.51 2.86
N GLU A 238 26.90 -19.54 1.97
CA GLU A 238 27.48 -18.21 2.17
C GLU A 238 26.38 -17.16 2.50
N ASP A 239 25.20 -17.63 2.90
CA ASP A 239 24.16 -16.76 3.43
C ASP A 239 24.37 -16.51 4.92
N PRO A 240 24.72 -15.25 5.34
CA PRO A 240 25.02 -14.96 6.73
C PRO A 240 23.80 -15.08 7.66
N GLY A 241 22.59 -15.04 7.11
CA GLY A 241 21.35 -15.07 7.89
C GLY A 241 20.89 -16.47 8.25
N SER A 242 21.15 -17.46 7.40
CA SER A 242 20.56 -18.80 7.56
C SER A 242 21.58 -19.96 7.58
N ALA A 243 22.81 -19.76 7.11
CA ALA A 243 23.80 -20.83 6.98
C ALA A 243 23.99 -21.64 8.28
N LEU A 244 24.18 -20.96 9.41
CA LEU A 244 24.39 -21.59 10.72
C LEU A 244 23.16 -22.35 11.22
N ASN A 245 21.96 -21.96 10.75
CA ASN A 245 20.69 -22.62 11.05
C ASN A 245 20.31 -23.69 10.00
N GLY A 246 21.29 -24.23 9.27
CA GLY A 246 21.02 -25.25 8.25
C GLY A 246 20.30 -24.71 7.01
N GLY A 247 20.46 -23.43 6.73
CA GLY A 247 19.82 -22.73 5.60
C GLY A 247 18.37 -22.34 5.81
N ASP A 248 17.80 -22.56 7.02
CA ASP A 248 16.40 -22.33 7.32
C ASP A 248 16.08 -20.83 7.40
N LEU A 249 15.15 -20.36 6.54
CA LEU A 249 14.63 -19.00 6.53
C LEU A 249 13.35 -18.86 7.35
N ASN A 250 12.87 -19.94 7.97
CA ASN A 250 11.55 -20.00 8.64
C ASN A 250 10.38 -19.67 7.71
N TRP A 251 9.26 -19.28 8.30
CA TRP A 251 8.07 -18.83 7.59
C TRP A 251 8.28 -17.39 7.10
N ILE A 252 8.30 -17.21 5.79
CA ILE A 252 8.54 -15.91 5.15
C ILE A 252 7.43 -15.56 4.17
N ASP A 253 7.19 -14.26 4.02
CA ASP A 253 6.35 -13.72 2.96
C ASP A 253 7.11 -13.82 1.63
N PRO A 254 6.57 -14.48 0.59
CA PRO A 254 7.19 -14.54 -0.74
C PRO A 254 7.59 -13.18 -1.30
N ASN A 255 6.84 -12.14 -0.98
CA ASN A 255 7.08 -10.78 -1.48
C ASN A 255 8.32 -10.09 -0.84
N ALA A 256 8.84 -10.63 0.25
CA ALA A 256 10.09 -10.16 0.86
C ALA A 256 11.35 -10.64 0.11
N LEU A 257 11.19 -11.56 -0.84
CA LEU A 257 12.28 -12.19 -1.59
C LEU A 257 12.48 -11.55 -2.96
N VAL A 258 13.70 -11.65 -3.49
CA VAL A 258 14.00 -11.24 -4.87
C VAL A 258 13.17 -12.05 -5.89
N PRO A 259 12.83 -11.45 -7.04
CA PRO A 259 11.92 -12.07 -8.01
C PRO A 259 12.33 -13.49 -8.43
N GLU A 260 13.61 -13.71 -8.69
CA GLU A 260 14.14 -14.99 -9.15
C GLU A 260 13.95 -16.09 -8.10
N PHE A 261 14.21 -15.78 -6.83
CA PHE A 261 14.01 -16.71 -5.73
C PHE A 261 12.52 -17.02 -5.54
N ARG A 262 11.68 -15.99 -5.55
CA ARG A 262 10.23 -16.12 -5.43
C ARG A 262 9.63 -16.99 -6.54
N GLU A 263 10.07 -16.79 -7.78
CA GLU A 263 9.57 -17.54 -8.93
C GLU A 263 9.91 -19.05 -8.82
N VAL A 264 11.15 -19.38 -8.47
CA VAL A 264 11.57 -20.77 -8.28
C VAL A 264 10.85 -21.40 -7.09
N MET A 265 10.78 -20.70 -5.96
CA MET A 265 10.05 -21.16 -4.77
C MET A 265 8.57 -21.41 -5.07
N ALA A 266 7.92 -20.55 -5.87
CA ALA A 266 6.51 -20.72 -6.25
C ALA A 266 6.28 -22.00 -7.09
N LYS A 267 7.23 -22.35 -7.97
CA LYS A 267 7.18 -23.52 -8.85
C LYS A 267 7.61 -24.82 -8.16
N THR A 268 8.32 -24.74 -7.04
CA THR A 268 8.81 -25.91 -6.32
C THR A 268 7.72 -26.46 -5.40
N PRO A 269 7.27 -27.71 -5.56
CA PRO A 269 6.29 -28.31 -4.67
C PRO A 269 6.80 -28.44 -3.22
N GLN A 270 5.88 -28.53 -2.27
CA GLN A 270 6.23 -28.78 -0.87
C GLN A 270 6.96 -30.12 -0.71
N GLY A 271 8.00 -30.15 0.10
CA GLY A 271 8.85 -31.32 0.33
C GLY A 271 9.82 -31.61 -0.82
N GLN A 272 9.95 -30.71 -1.78
CA GLN A 272 10.84 -30.90 -2.92
C GLN A 272 11.98 -29.86 -2.97
N LEU A 273 13.08 -30.31 -3.57
CA LEU A 273 14.27 -29.52 -3.83
C LEU A 273 14.15 -28.82 -5.18
N SER A 274 14.57 -27.54 -5.26
CA SER A 274 14.69 -26.84 -6.54
C SER A 274 15.97 -27.24 -7.28
N LYS A 275 15.95 -27.19 -8.60
CA LYS A 275 17.21 -27.15 -9.36
C LYS A 275 17.99 -25.89 -9.01
N PRO A 276 19.34 -25.92 -9.13
CA PRO A 276 20.16 -24.72 -8.92
C PRO A 276 19.71 -23.57 -9.83
N PHE A 277 19.55 -22.38 -9.25
CA PHE A 277 19.15 -21.17 -9.97
C PHE A 277 19.99 -19.97 -9.54
N LYS A 278 20.02 -18.95 -10.39
CA LYS A 278 20.79 -17.72 -10.18
C LYS A 278 19.91 -16.60 -9.66
N SER A 279 20.44 -15.82 -8.72
CA SER A 279 19.91 -14.52 -8.30
C SER A 279 21.00 -13.45 -8.34
N PRO A 280 20.72 -12.18 -8.06
CA PRO A 280 21.73 -11.14 -7.89
C PRO A 280 22.76 -11.44 -6.79
N TYR A 281 22.44 -12.32 -5.84
CA TYR A 281 23.33 -12.70 -4.73
C TYR A 281 24.24 -13.88 -5.02
N GLY A 282 23.95 -14.68 -6.03
CA GLY A 282 24.69 -15.87 -6.38
C GLY A 282 23.80 -17.02 -6.85
N TRP A 283 24.30 -18.24 -6.70
CA TRP A 283 23.59 -19.47 -7.03
C TRP A 283 22.93 -20.07 -5.79
N HIS A 284 21.71 -20.51 -5.95
CA HIS A 284 20.88 -21.06 -4.88
C HIS A 284 20.41 -22.47 -5.20
N VAL A 285 20.25 -23.24 -4.13
CA VAL A 285 19.45 -24.46 -4.09
C VAL A 285 18.48 -24.27 -2.94
N LEU A 286 17.18 -24.45 -3.14
CA LEU A 286 16.18 -24.33 -2.10
C LEU A 286 15.32 -25.58 -1.96
N GLU A 287 14.76 -25.74 -0.77
CA GLU A 287 13.74 -26.74 -0.49
C GLU A 287 12.54 -26.07 0.19
N VAL A 288 11.34 -26.37 -0.29
CA VAL A 288 10.09 -25.87 0.29
C VAL A 288 9.61 -26.84 1.35
N LEU A 289 9.68 -26.46 2.62
CA LEU A 289 9.26 -27.30 3.75
C LEU A 289 7.76 -27.23 4.01
N GLY A 290 7.13 -26.08 3.78
CA GLY A 290 5.70 -25.90 4.01
C GLY A 290 5.12 -24.66 3.37
N ARG A 291 3.80 -24.64 3.27
CA ARG A 291 3.01 -23.46 2.86
C ARG A 291 1.85 -23.30 3.80
N ARG A 292 1.55 -22.07 4.19
CA ARG A 292 0.39 -21.77 5.00
C ARG A 292 -0.19 -20.41 4.65
N ALA A 293 -1.47 -20.27 4.87
CA ALA A 293 -2.15 -18.98 4.87
C ALA A 293 -2.34 -18.56 6.33
N THR A 294 -1.73 -17.44 6.70
CA THR A 294 -1.81 -16.89 8.06
C THR A 294 -2.69 -15.66 8.07
N ASP A 295 -3.66 -15.63 8.98
CA ASP A 295 -4.43 -14.41 9.22
C ASP A 295 -3.56 -13.38 9.92
N SER A 296 -3.15 -12.37 9.18
CA SER A 296 -2.36 -11.23 9.65
C SER A 296 -3.20 -9.97 9.88
N THR A 297 -4.53 -10.10 9.93
CA THR A 297 -5.46 -8.97 10.03
C THR A 297 -5.22 -8.11 11.26
N SER A 298 -4.95 -8.72 12.43
CA SER A 298 -4.66 -7.97 13.66
C SER A 298 -3.34 -7.19 13.53
N GLN A 299 -2.29 -7.83 13.03
CA GLN A 299 -0.99 -7.17 12.83
C GLN A 299 -1.07 -6.03 11.82
N ALA A 300 -1.79 -6.24 10.71
CA ALA A 300 -2.01 -5.21 9.69
C ALA A 300 -2.77 -4.01 10.27
N ARG A 301 -3.81 -4.25 11.09
CA ARG A 301 -4.57 -3.19 11.78
C ARG A 301 -3.72 -2.46 12.80
N GLU A 302 -2.89 -3.15 13.58
CA GLU A 302 -1.94 -2.53 14.52
C GLU A 302 -0.92 -1.66 13.79
N GLN A 303 -0.35 -2.14 12.71
CA GLN A 303 0.61 -1.38 11.91
C GLN A 303 -0.04 -0.14 11.27
N GLN A 304 -1.26 -0.27 10.78
CA GLN A 304 -2.03 0.83 10.22
C GLN A 304 -2.39 1.86 11.31
N ALA A 305 -2.82 1.40 12.49
CA ALA A 305 -3.10 2.25 13.63
C ALA A 305 -1.84 3.03 14.09
N MET A 306 -0.69 2.34 14.16
CA MET A 306 0.59 2.96 14.47
C MET A 306 0.95 4.06 13.47
N THR A 307 0.74 3.81 12.17
CA THR A 307 0.99 4.79 11.11
C THR A 307 0.08 6.02 11.27
N VAL A 308 -1.22 5.83 11.50
CA VAL A 308 -2.19 6.92 11.71
C VAL A 308 -1.82 7.74 12.94
N LEU A 309 -1.52 7.10 14.06
CA LEU A 309 -1.12 7.76 15.29
C LEU A 309 0.19 8.54 15.13
N ARG A 310 1.17 7.95 14.44
CA ARG A 310 2.46 8.60 14.17
C ARG A 310 2.30 9.84 13.30
N ASN A 311 1.49 9.75 12.25
CA ASN A 311 1.22 10.90 11.36
C ASN A 311 0.52 12.01 12.13
N ARG A 312 -0.50 11.71 12.94
CA ARG A 312 -1.18 12.70 13.79
C ARG A 312 -0.22 13.38 14.75
N LYS A 313 0.59 12.60 15.51
CA LYS A 313 1.60 13.16 16.41
C LYS A 313 2.64 13.99 15.66
N TYR A 314 3.00 13.59 14.43
CA TYR A 314 3.92 14.36 13.60
C TYR A 314 3.36 15.74 13.28
N ASP A 315 2.10 15.81 12.85
CA ASP A 315 1.45 17.07 12.50
C ASP A 315 1.31 17.98 13.73
N GLU A 316 0.91 17.44 14.88
CA GLU A 316 0.80 18.15 16.16
C GLU A 316 2.16 18.69 16.64
N GLU A 317 3.20 17.86 16.64
CA GLU A 317 4.56 18.26 17.05
C GLU A 317 5.17 19.24 16.05
N LEU A 318 4.95 19.06 14.76
CA LEU A 318 5.42 20.01 13.73
C LEU A 318 4.81 21.39 13.93
N GLN A 319 3.50 21.50 14.18
CA GLN A 319 2.83 22.78 14.45
C GLN A 319 3.36 23.43 15.76
N THR A 320 3.59 22.62 16.76
CA THR A 320 4.16 23.11 18.04
C THR A 320 5.58 23.62 17.84
N TRP A 321 6.42 22.86 17.15
CA TRP A 321 7.80 23.26 16.85
C TRP A 321 7.88 24.50 15.95
N LEU A 322 6.99 24.63 14.95
CA LEU A 322 6.95 25.81 14.08
C LEU A 322 6.54 27.07 14.86
N ARG A 323 5.58 26.95 15.81
CA ARG A 323 5.21 28.06 16.71
C ARG A 323 6.39 28.47 17.58
N GLN A 324 7.06 27.50 18.20
CA GLN A 324 8.23 27.76 19.03
C GLN A 324 9.33 28.48 18.26
N ILE A 325 9.68 28.03 17.04
CA ILE A 325 10.69 28.71 16.22
C ILE A 325 10.27 30.16 15.92
N ARG A 326 8.98 30.39 15.62
CA ARG A 326 8.47 31.73 15.34
C ARG A 326 8.56 32.65 16.56
N ASP A 327 8.26 32.11 17.73
CA ASP A 327 8.32 32.87 18.99
C ASP A 327 9.75 33.20 19.42
N GLU A 328 10.72 32.31 19.10
CA GLU A 328 12.14 32.50 19.38
C GLU A 328 12.86 33.36 18.32
N ALA A 329 12.28 33.55 17.13
CA ALA A 329 12.88 34.27 16.02
C ALA A 329 12.36 35.71 15.90
N TYR A 330 13.24 36.62 15.48
CA TYR A 330 12.79 37.92 14.99
C TYR A 330 12.13 37.76 13.62
N VAL A 331 10.83 38.06 13.53
CA VAL A 331 10.05 37.93 12.29
C VAL A 331 9.68 39.30 11.77
N GLU A 332 10.26 39.70 10.65
CA GLU A 332 9.88 40.89 9.88
C GLU A 332 8.99 40.49 8.69
N ILE A 333 7.75 40.99 8.65
CA ILE A 333 6.81 40.73 7.55
C ILE A 333 6.90 41.92 6.57
N LYS A 334 7.56 41.69 5.43
CA LYS A 334 7.62 42.68 4.32
C LYS A 334 6.43 42.47 3.39
N LEU A 335 5.37 43.25 3.56
CA LEU A 335 4.24 43.23 2.64
C LEU A 335 4.59 44.07 1.40
N PRO A 336 4.35 43.58 0.18
CA PRO A 336 4.49 44.39 -1.03
C PRO A 336 3.58 45.62 -0.93
N GLY A 337 4.15 46.83 -0.96
CA GLY A 337 3.40 48.08 -0.88
C GLY A 337 3.35 48.79 0.48
N ALA A 338 3.87 48.21 1.56
CA ALA A 338 3.87 48.85 2.89
C ALA A 338 4.82 50.04 3.00
N GLU A 339 5.81 50.19 2.10
CA GLU A 339 6.75 51.30 2.07
C GLU A 339 6.12 52.62 1.56
N GLN A 340 4.95 52.60 0.90
CA GLN A 340 4.29 53.81 0.37
C GLN A 340 3.31 54.44 1.37
N ALA A 341 3.02 53.84 2.50
CA ALA A 341 2.10 54.36 3.51
C ALA A 341 2.78 55.07 4.70
N ALA A 342 4.11 55.16 4.71
CA ALA A 342 4.94 55.76 5.78
C ALA A 342 5.67 57.05 5.37
N GLN A 343 5.23 57.75 4.31
CA GLN A 343 5.71 59.13 3.95
C GLN A 343 4.59 60.15 4.10
#